data_8d9c0061934e1c7bbcf57e468d2e67c8
#
_entry.id   8d9c0061934e1c7bbcf57e468d2e67c8
#
_cell.length_a   1.000
_cell.length_b   1.000
_cell.length_c   1.000
_cell.angle_alpha   90.00
_cell.angle_beta   90.00
_cell.angle_gamma   90.00
#
_symmetry.space_group_name_H-M   'P 1'
#
loop_
_entity.id
_entity.type
_entity.pdbx_description
1 polymer ?
#
loop_
_entity_poly.entity_id
_entity_poly.type
_entity_poly.pdbx_seq_one_letter_code
_entity_poly.pdbx_strand_id
1 'polypeptide(L)' 'MANAADEKAMIKENLTDIGLDSNSISRCIDMLEKGMYSDLESFLSLYRRELLDNVHEYNKRIDCLDYFTYKLTNRR' A
#
# COMPACT_ATOMS: atom_id res chain seq x y z
N MET A 1 -7.42 -1.85 -22.04
CA MET A 1 -6.20 -1.52 -21.31
C MET A 1 -6.49 -0.43 -20.27
N ALA A 2 -6.10 -0.67 -19.03
CA ALA A 2 -6.34 0.30 -17.96
C ALA A 2 -5.48 1.55 -18.17
N ASN A 3 -6.06 2.73 -18.04
CA ASN A 3 -5.29 3.96 -18.11
C ASN A 3 -4.75 4.33 -16.73
N ALA A 4 -3.95 5.38 -16.66
CA ALA A 4 -3.30 5.78 -15.40
C ALA A 4 -4.31 6.14 -14.31
N ALA A 5 -5.48 6.68 -14.68
CA ALA A 5 -6.51 7.03 -13.73
C ALA A 5 -7.15 5.80 -13.11
N ASP A 6 -7.38 4.76 -13.92
CA ASP A 6 -7.94 3.50 -13.41
C ASP A 6 -6.97 2.80 -12.48
N GLU A 7 -5.69 2.80 -12.84
CA GLU A 7 -4.64 2.22 -12.00
C GLU A 7 -4.54 2.95 -10.67
N LYS A 8 -4.59 4.27 -10.69
CA LYS A 8 -4.54 5.08 -9.48
C LYS A 8 -5.74 4.80 -8.58
N ALA A 9 -6.92 4.65 -9.16
CA ALA A 9 -8.12 4.34 -8.40
C ALA A 9 -8.03 2.97 -7.72
N MET A 10 -7.49 1.98 -8.43
CA MET A 10 -7.28 0.65 -7.88
C MET A 10 -6.29 0.67 -6.72
N ILE A 11 -5.21 1.40 -6.86
CA ILE A 11 -4.20 1.53 -5.82
C ILE A 11 -4.81 2.19 -4.59
N LYS A 12 -5.57 3.25 -4.79
CA LYS A 12 -6.24 3.95 -3.70
C LYS A 12 -7.20 3.03 -2.95
N GLU A 13 -7.95 2.22 -3.67
CA GLU A 13 -8.86 1.24 -3.09
C GLU A 13 -8.08 0.20 -2.27
N ASN A 14 -6.99 -0.31 -2.82
CA ASN A 14 -6.14 -1.28 -2.11
C ASN A 14 -5.59 -0.71 -0.82
N LEU A 15 -5.13 0.54 -0.84
CA LEU A 15 -4.60 1.19 0.35
C LEU A 15 -5.69 1.44 1.40
N THR A 16 -6.90 1.74 0.94
CA THR A 16 -8.06 1.87 1.83
C THR A 16 -8.37 0.54 2.51
N ASP A 17 -8.34 -0.54 1.76
CA ASP A 17 -8.60 -1.89 2.28
C ASP A 17 -7.55 -2.32 3.30
N ILE A 18 -6.32 -1.86 3.12
CA ILE A 18 -5.23 -2.09 4.08
C ILE A 18 -5.50 -1.37 5.40
N GLY A 19 -6.28 -0.28 5.36
CA GLY A 19 -6.68 0.45 6.56
C GLY A 19 -5.92 1.74 6.79
N LEU A 20 -5.22 2.24 5.76
CA LEU A 20 -4.54 3.52 5.85
C LEU A 20 -5.53 4.68 5.87
N ASP A 21 -5.18 5.74 6.58
CA ASP A 21 -5.99 6.95 6.55
C ASP A 21 -5.74 7.76 5.27
N SER A 22 -6.55 8.80 5.07
CA SER A 22 -6.48 9.62 3.85
C SER A 22 -5.11 10.26 3.65
N ASN A 23 -4.50 10.74 4.71
CA ASN A 23 -3.19 11.38 4.63
C ASN A 23 -2.11 10.38 4.22
N SER A 24 -2.14 9.20 4.81
CA SER A 24 -1.18 8.14 4.48
C SER A 24 -1.38 7.65 3.05
N ILE A 25 -2.63 7.52 2.61
CA ILE A 25 -2.95 7.12 1.23
C ILE A 25 -2.39 8.15 0.24
N SER A 26 -2.59 9.44 0.51
CA SER A 26 -2.07 10.50 -0.34
C SER A 26 -0.55 10.46 -0.44
N ARG A 27 0.13 10.20 0.67
CA ARG A 27 1.59 10.09 0.69
C ARG A 27 2.06 8.89 -0.11
N CYS A 28 1.39 7.76 0.01
CA CYS A 28 1.73 6.55 -0.75
C CYS A 28 1.58 6.78 -2.24
N ILE A 29 0.48 7.39 -2.65
CA ILE A 29 0.24 7.69 -4.07
C ILE A 29 1.30 8.65 -4.60
N ASP A 30 1.64 9.68 -3.83
CA ASP A 30 2.67 10.63 -4.21
C ASP A 30 4.02 9.95 -4.41
N MET A 31 4.42 9.09 -3.48
CA MET A 31 5.66 8.33 -3.61
C MET A 31 5.64 7.42 -4.82
N LEU A 32 4.50 6.79 -5.08
CA LEU A 32 4.35 5.90 -6.23
C LEU A 32 4.48 6.66 -7.55
N GLU A 33 3.85 7.83 -7.66
CA GLU A 33 3.90 8.65 -8.85
C GLU A 33 5.31 9.19 -9.12
N LYS A 34 6.06 9.44 -8.07
CA LYS A 34 7.44 9.94 -8.17
C LYS A 34 8.47 8.84 -8.37
N GLY A 35 8.03 7.57 -8.38
CA GLY A 35 8.92 6.45 -8.53
C GLY A 35 9.76 6.14 -7.30
N MET A 36 9.36 6.64 -6.14
CA MET A 36 10.07 6.43 -4.87
C MET A 36 9.65 5.10 -4.24
N TYR A 37 9.90 4.01 -4.97
CA TYR A 37 9.41 2.68 -4.58
C TYR A 37 10.08 2.16 -3.31
N SER A 38 11.37 2.43 -3.12
CA SER A 38 12.06 2.03 -1.90
C SER A 38 11.48 2.68 -0.66
N ASP A 39 11.21 3.98 -0.76
CA ASP A 39 10.62 4.73 0.36
C ASP A 39 9.22 4.23 0.67
N LEU A 40 8.44 3.94 -0.37
CA LEU A 40 7.10 3.40 -0.21
C LEU A 40 7.14 2.02 0.45
N GLU A 41 8.06 1.16 0.01
CA GLU A 41 8.21 -0.16 0.62
C GLU A 41 8.60 -0.06 2.09
N SER A 42 9.49 0.87 2.43
CA SER A 42 9.91 1.08 3.82
C SER A 42 8.74 1.54 4.68
N PHE A 43 7.94 2.46 4.17
CA PHE A 43 6.74 2.94 4.85
C PHE A 43 5.75 1.80 5.11
N LEU A 44 5.50 0.98 4.08
CA LEU A 44 4.54 -0.12 4.17
C LEU A 44 5.07 -1.23 5.10
N SER A 45 6.37 -1.47 5.11
CA SER A 45 6.97 -2.45 6.01
C SER A 45 6.82 -2.04 7.47
N LEU A 46 6.98 -0.76 7.74
CA LEU A 46 6.79 -0.23 9.08
C LEU A 46 5.33 -0.37 9.53
N TYR A 47 4.41 -0.06 8.62
CA TYR A 47 2.98 -0.20 8.89
C TYR A 47 2.61 -1.67 9.16
N ARG A 48 3.18 -2.60 8.37
CA ARG A 48 2.98 -4.03 8.57
C ARG A 48 3.44 -4.47 9.96
N ARG A 49 4.58 -3.96 10.41
CA ARG A 49 5.10 -4.27 11.74
C ARG A 49 4.14 -3.80 12.83
N GLU A 50 3.59 -2.60 12.68
CA GLU A 50 2.62 -2.08 13.62
C GLU A 50 1.36 -2.94 13.67
N LEU A 51 0.90 -3.43 12.53
CA LEU A 51 -0.25 -4.34 12.46
C LEU A 51 0.04 -5.66 13.17
N LEU A 52 1.26 -6.19 13.04
CA LEU A 52 1.63 -7.45 13.68
C LEU A 52 1.63 -7.34 15.20
N ASP A 53 1.86 -6.17 15.75
CA ASP A 53 1.82 -5.95 17.19
C ASP A 53 0.39 -6.07 17.75
N ASN A 54 -0.63 -5.98 16.89
CA ASN A 54 -2.04 -6.05 17.26
C ASN A 54 -2.73 -7.22 16.54
N VAL A 55 -2.19 -8.38 16.67
CA VAL A 55 -2.24 -9.51 15.73
C VAL A 55 -3.59 -10.03 15.28
N HIS A 56 -4.62 -10.07 16.14
CA HIS A 56 -5.77 -10.91 15.82
C HIS A 56 -6.81 -10.30 14.90
N GLU A 57 -6.96 -9.00 14.92
CA GLU A 57 -8.00 -8.33 14.13
C GLU A 57 -7.54 -7.89 12.75
N TYR A 58 -6.25 -8.04 12.47
CA TYR A 58 -5.65 -7.42 11.30
C TYR A 58 -5.13 -8.39 10.24
N ASN A 59 -5.38 -9.68 10.38
CA ASN A 59 -4.89 -10.67 9.42
C ASN A 59 -5.30 -10.34 7.99
N LYS A 60 -6.55 -9.92 7.80
CA LYS A 60 -7.04 -9.58 6.46
C LYS A 60 -6.31 -8.37 5.90
N ARG A 61 -6.02 -7.38 6.76
CA ARG A 61 -5.28 -6.18 6.34
C ARG A 61 -3.86 -6.51 5.99
N ILE A 62 -3.23 -7.45 6.73
CA ILE A 62 -1.88 -7.90 6.44
C ILE A 62 -1.84 -8.61 5.09
N ASP A 63 -2.83 -9.43 4.79
CA ASP A 63 -2.90 -10.12 3.50
C ASP A 63 -3.01 -9.12 2.35
N CYS A 64 -3.84 -8.11 2.48
CA CYS A 64 -3.98 -7.07 1.46
C CYS A 64 -2.68 -6.29 1.29
N LEU A 65 -2.01 -5.98 2.39
CA LEU A 65 -0.74 -5.27 2.38
C LEU A 65 0.34 -6.08 1.69
N ASP A 66 0.43 -7.36 1.99
CA ASP A 66 1.42 -8.26 1.39
C ASP A 66 1.19 -8.39 -0.12
N TYR A 67 -0.06 -8.48 -0.54
CA TYR A 67 -0.41 -8.54 -1.96
C TYR A 67 0.01 -7.27 -2.68
N PHE A 68 -0.29 -6.11 -2.09
CA PHE A 68 0.08 -4.84 -2.69
C PHE A 68 1.61 -4.68 -2.77
N THR A 69 2.31 -5.06 -1.71
CA THR A 69 3.77 -5.01 -1.67
C THR A 69 4.37 -5.90 -2.75
N TYR A 70 3.79 -7.08 -2.95
CA TYR A 70 4.23 -7.99 -4.01
C TYR A 70 4.10 -7.34 -5.38
N LYS A 71 2.96 -6.70 -5.65
CA LYS A 71 2.74 -6.01 -6.92
C LYS A 71 3.69 -4.84 -7.11
N LEU A 72 3.98 -4.12 -6.03
CA LEU A 72 4.91 -3.00 -6.07
C LEU A 72 6.32 -3.48 -6.41
N THR A 73 6.76 -4.57 -5.81
CA THR A 73 8.07 -5.16 -6.09
C THR A 73 8.19 -5.56 -7.55
N ASN A 74 7.11 -6.08 -8.14
CA ASN A 74 7.13 -6.48 -9.55
C ASN A 74 7.17 -5.31 -10.53
N ARG A 75 6.92 -4.10 -10.07
CA ARG A 75 7.03 -2.91 -10.92
C ARG A 75 8.46 -2.48 -11.20
N ARG A 76 9.37 -2.94 -10.38
CA ARG A 76 10.80 -2.60 -10.55
C ARG A 76 11.41 -3.33 -11.76
#